data_5a279bc2b55855944db2383b96de7332
#
_entry.id   5a279bc2b55855944db2383b96de7332
#
_cell.length_a   1.000
_cell.length_b   1.000
_cell.length_c   1.000
_cell.angle_alpha   90.00
_cell.angle_beta   90.00
_cell.angle_gamma   90.00
#
_symmetry.space_group_name_H-M   'P 1'
#
loop_
_entity.id
_entity.type
_entity.pdbx_description
1 polymer ?
#
loop_
_entity_poly.entity_id
_entity_poly.type
_entity_poly.pdbx_seq_one_letter_code
_entity_poly.pdbx_strand_id
1 'polypeptide(L)'
;MKRVTGREMKKLVLAITIMTLSLVIAVIAYFMIDVILTTNNNIEQNKQMTLDKTVTTIRDLGMHTGAISTNTQFLGVLNQDSLGQILRGEADYLYELVMQLAAVSTQLEYVGIIADGEVEKSMTSAGTEVDPGELPALPAQGDYVVLDSLGGQEGYFVSVFYPIDLGNYGFDEFYVNIIVDRTEDMREIEEYFVDQRNDLILRMSIVSGIAVLLTLLLTTIGLRYFTRKYVMDPLEELNRMAEEIADGTFEGAVEVDADSAYAALQGLLRSGQLILRKMDSDIE
;
A
#
# COMPACT_ATOMS: atom_id res chain seq x y z
N MET A 1 3.01 -39.89 -38.68
CA MET A 1 2.47 -38.64 -38.12
C MET A 1 1.33 -38.99 -37.15
N LYS A 2 1.45 -38.66 -35.85
CA LYS A 2 0.34 -38.89 -34.89
C LYS A 2 -0.81 -37.94 -35.28
N ARG A 3 -1.98 -38.50 -35.59
CA ARG A 3 -3.21 -37.71 -35.81
C ARG A 3 -3.43 -36.84 -34.57
N VAL A 4 -3.32 -35.53 -34.73
CA VAL A 4 -3.76 -34.56 -33.68
C VAL A 4 -5.29 -34.73 -33.64
N THR A 5 -5.77 -35.51 -32.70
CA THR A 5 -7.20 -35.73 -32.51
C THR A 5 -7.81 -34.43 -31.99
N GLY A 6 -9.06 -34.12 -32.32
CA GLY A 6 -9.77 -32.93 -31.81
C GLY A 6 -9.73 -32.81 -30.27
N ARG A 7 -9.42 -33.92 -29.58
CA ARG A 7 -9.19 -33.95 -28.13
C ARG A 7 -7.89 -33.28 -27.72
N GLU A 8 -6.79 -33.48 -28.48
CA GLU A 8 -5.48 -32.84 -28.20
C GLU A 8 -5.52 -31.32 -28.46
N MET A 9 -6.25 -30.90 -29.50
CA MET A 9 -6.48 -29.49 -29.78
C MET A 9 -7.27 -28.80 -28.66
N LYS A 10 -8.32 -29.45 -28.12
CA LYS A 10 -9.06 -28.92 -26.97
C LYS A 10 -8.17 -28.77 -25.72
N LYS A 11 -7.24 -29.71 -25.48
CA LYS A 11 -6.29 -29.63 -24.41
C LYS A 11 -5.31 -28.46 -24.57
N LEU A 12 -4.82 -28.24 -25.81
CA LEU A 12 -3.92 -27.12 -26.11
C LEU A 12 -4.62 -25.76 -25.87
N VAL A 13 -5.84 -25.61 -26.38
CA VAL A 13 -6.67 -24.42 -26.17
C VAL A 13 -6.88 -24.16 -24.69
N LEU A 14 -7.25 -25.22 -23.95
CA LEU A 14 -7.43 -25.11 -22.49
C LEU A 14 -6.13 -24.69 -21.77
N ALA A 15 -5.00 -25.28 -22.13
CA ALA A 15 -3.70 -24.95 -21.53
C ALA A 15 -3.30 -23.48 -21.78
N ILE A 16 -3.49 -22.98 -23.02
CA ILE A 16 -3.22 -21.58 -23.35
C ILE A 16 -4.16 -20.64 -22.55
N THR A 17 -5.44 -20.98 -22.48
CA THR A 17 -6.42 -20.18 -21.72
C THR A 17 -6.05 -20.13 -20.21
N ILE A 18 -5.68 -21.27 -19.62
CA ILE A 18 -5.25 -21.32 -18.23
C ILE A 18 -3.98 -20.50 -18.02
N MET A 19 -3.01 -20.61 -18.92
CA MET A 19 -1.75 -19.87 -18.81
C MET A 19 -1.98 -18.35 -18.90
N THR A 20 -2.78 -17.87 -19.84
CA THR A 20 -3.10 -16.44 -19.97
C THR A 20 -3.89 -15.94 -18.77
N LEU A 21 -4.85 -16.70 -18.28
CA LEU A 21 -5.63 -16.36 -17.10
C LEU A 21 -4.75 -16.29 -15.83
N SER A 22 -3.85 -17.26 -15.65
CA SER A 22 -2.90 -17.27 -14.53
C SER A 22 -1.99 -16.05 -14.55
N LEU A 23 -1.51 -15.62 -15.72
CA LEU A 23 -0.70 -14.42 -15.86
C LEU A 23 -1.48 -13.16 -15.47
N VAL A 24 -2.73 -13.03 -15.94
CA VAL A 24 -3.59 -11.88 -15.61
C VAL A 24 -3.84 -11.82 -14.09
N ILE A 25 -4.17 -12.96 -13.48
CA ILE A 25 -4.39 -13.04 -12.02
C ILE A 25 -3.12 -12.67 -11.25
N ALA A 26 -1.95 -13.13 -11.69
CA ALA A 26 -0.68 -12.81 -11.04
C ALA A 26 -0.37 -11.31 -11.09
N VAL A 27 -0.63 -10.64 -12.22
CA VAL A 27 -0.46 -9.20 -12.38
C VAL A 27 -1.42 -8.44 -11.46
N ILE A 28 -2.68 -8.85 -11.38
CA ILE A 28 -3.68 -8.23 -10.50
C ILE A 28 -3.26 -8.37 -9.03
N ALA A 29 -2.83 -9.57 -8.62
CA ALA A 29 -2.37 -9.82 -7.26
C ALA A 29 -1.16 -8.96 -6.90
N TYR A 30 -0.21 -8.79 -7.83
CA TYR A 30 0.94 -7.91 -7.66
C TYR A 30 0.52 -6.46 -7.37
N PHE A 31 -0.38 -5.90 -8.20
CA PHE A 31 -0.87 -4.53 -7.99
C PHE A 31 -1.65 -4.37 -6.68
N MET A 32 -2.45 -5.36 -6.28
CA MET A 32 -3.15 -5.29 -4.98
C MET A 32 -2.18 -5.27 -3.80
N ILE A 33 -1.13 -6.10 -3.85
CA ILE A 33 -0.08 -6.10 -2.81
C ILE A 33 0.63 -4.74 -2.78
N ASP A 34 0.98 -4.20 -3.94
CA ASP A 34 1.65 -2.90 -4.07
C ASP A 34 0.81 -1.77 -3.45
N VAL A 35 -0.50 -1.74 -3.71
CA VAL A 35 -1.44 -0.76 -3.09
C VAL A 35 -1.43 -0.88 -1.57
N ILE A 36 -1.47 -2.09 -1.02
CA ILE A 36 -1.46 -2.31 0.43
C ILE A 36 -0.15 -1.82 1.05
N LEU A 37 0.98 -2.19 0.46
CA LEU A 37 2.31 -1.79 0.95
C LEU A 37 2.49 -0.27 0.87
N THR A 38 2.12 0.33 -0.25
CA THR A 38 2.21 1.80 -0.44
C THR A 38 1.34 2.53 0.57
N THR A 39 0.11 2.05 0.82
CA THR A 39 -0.78 2.66 1.80
C THR A 39 -0.20 2.57 3.21
N ASN A 40 0.31 1.41 3.62
CA ASN A 40 0.92 1.26 4.95
C ASN A 40 2.14 2.18 5.12
N ASN A 41 2.97 2.31 4.09
CA ASN A 41 4.10 3.25 4.10
C ASN A 41 3.63 4.70 4.21
N ASN A 42 2.55 5.07 3.53
CA ASN A 42 1.98 6.42 3.60
C ASN A 42 1.41 6.72 5.00
N ILE A 43 0.75 5.76 5.64
CA ILE A 43 0.28 5.89 7.04
C ILE A 43 1.47 6.20 7.95
N GLU A 44 2.51 5.36 7.89
CA GLU A 44 3.68 5.50 8.74
C GLU A 44 4.40 6.84 8.52
N GLN A 45 4.59 7.24 7.27
CA GLN A 45 5.19 8.54 6.92
C GLN A 45 4.37 9.72 7.44
N ASN A 46 3.03 9.67 7.34
CA ASN A 46 2.18 10.76 7.83
C ASN A 46 2.14 10.81 9.36
N LYS A 47 2.12 9.64 10.04
CA LYS A 47 2.27 9.57 11.49
C LYS A 47 3.60 10.19 11.93
N GLN A 48 4.70 9.85 11.27
CA GLN A 48 6.02 10.40 11.56
C GLN A 48 6.08 11.92 11.31
N MET A 49 5.53 12.41 10.20
CA MET A 49 5.47 13.85 9.92
C MET A 49 4.65 14.61 10.98
N THR A 50 3.55 14.02 11.43
CA THR A 50 2.72 14.60 12.49
C THR A 50 3.47 14.64 13.82
N LEU A 51 4.21 13.58 14.14
CA LEU A 51 5.09 13.53 15.31
C LEU A 51 6.16 14.62 15.24
N ASP A 52 6.92 14.69 14.14
CA ASP A 52 7.98 15.67 13.95
C ASP A 52 7.46 17.10 14.04
N LYS A 53 6.28 17.35 13.43
CA LYS A 53 5.60 18.65 13.53
C LYS A 53 5.19 18.96 14.98
N THR A 54 4.67 17.99 15.72
CA THR A 54 4.29 18.16 17.12
C THR A 54 5.50 18.49 17.98
N VAL A 55 6.57 17.72 17.87
CA VAL A 55 7.83 17.95 18.59
C VAL A 55 8.38 19.33 18.25
N THR A 56 8.43 19.69 16.97
CA THR A 56 8.90 21.02 16.54
C THR A 56 8.02 22.13 17.08
N THR A 57 6.69 21.98 17.04
CA THR A 57 5.77 22.99 17.56
C THR A 57 5.97 23.20 19.08
N ILE A 58 6.10 22.12 19.85
CA ILE A 58 6.33 22.20 21.30
C ILE A 58 7.71 22.80 21.58
N ARG A 59 8.73 22.42 20.81
CA ARG A 59 10.08 22.98 20.94
C ARG A 59 10.11 24.46 20.58
N ASP A 60 9.44 24.89 19.52
CA ASP A 60 9.31 26.29 19.15
C ASP A 60 8.54 27.06 20.22
N LEU A 61 7.49 26.46 20.79
CA LEU A 61 6.76 27.01 21.90
C LEU A 61 7.72 27.21 23.10
N GLY A 62 8.55 26.21 23.41
CA GLY A 62 9.58 26.29 24.45
C GLY A 62 10.65 27.34 24.14
N MET A 63 11.19 27.38 22.90
CA MET A 63 12.19 28.38 22.49
C MET A 63 11.64 29.80 22.49
N HIS A 64 10.41 30.01 21.99
CA HIS A 64 9.77 31.30 22.05
C HIS A 64 9.54 31.75 23.47
N THR A 65 9.32 30.82 24.40
CA THR A 65 9.22 31.10 25.83
C THR A 65 10.57 31.47 26.43
N GLY A 66 11.68 30.91 25.95
CA GLY A 66 13.03 31.25 26.45
C GLY A 66 13.69 32.46 25.78
N ALA A 67 13.36 32.78 24.55
CA ALA A 67 14.09 33.76 23.73
C ALA A 67 13.45 35.15 23.65
N ILE A 68 12.17 35.32 24.00
CA ILE A 68 11.47 36.60 23.83
C ILE A 68 11.19 37.24 25.21
N SER A 69 12.15 37.93 25.70
CA SER A 69 12.02 38.75 26.90
C SER A 69 11.15 40.00 26.73
N THR A 70 10.47 40.17 25.63
CA THR A 70 9.80 41.46 25.32
C THR A 70 8.32 41.39 24.98
N ASN A 71 7.72 40.25 24.86
CA ASN A 71 6.27 40.26 24.65
C ASN A 71 5.60 38.94 25.00
N THR A 72 4.87 38.94 26.01
CA THR A 72 3.64 38.22 26.33
C THR A 72 3.62 37.64 27.73
N GLN A 73 2.48 37.64 28.34
CA GLN A 73 2.16 37.06 29.63
C GLN A 73 2.65 35.61 29.82
N PHE A 74 2.75 34.87 28.70
CA PHE A 74 3.19 33.50 28.67
C PHE A 74 4.68 33.31 29.04
N LEU A 75 5.54 34.25 28.64
CA LEU A 75 6.99 34.18 28.84
C LEU A 75 7.41 34.69 30.24
N GLY A 76 6.58 35.54 30.80
CA GLY A 76 6.80 35.96 32.20
C GLY A 76 6.66 34.82 33.22
N VAL A 77 5.93 33.74 32.80
CA VAL A 77 5.70 32.59 33.70
C VAL A 77 6.85 31.58 33.66
N LEU A 78 7.55 31.46 32.52
CA LEU A 78 8.73 30.59 32.40
C LEU A 78 10.08 31.30 32.67
N ASN A 79 10.07 32.48 33.20
CA ASN A 79 11.34 33.11 33.59
C ASN A 79 11.95 32.39 34.83
N GLN A 80 13.25 32.54 35.01
CA GLN A 80 13.99 31.90 36.12
C GLN A 80 13.38 32.17 37.47
N ASP A 81 12.85 33.39 37.71
CA ASP A 81 12.23 33.75 38.99
C ASP A 81 10.91 33.00 39.23
N SER A 82 10.08 32.84 38.19
CA SER A 82 8.82 32.11 38.29
C SER A 82 9.05 30.62 38.52
N LEU A 83 10.00 30.01 37.81
CA LEU A 83 10.40 28.64 38.06
C LEU A 83 10.97 28.44 39.47
N GLY A 84 11.81 29.36 39.94
CA GLY A 84 12.28 29.34 41.30
C GLY A 84 11.15 29.45 42.35
N GLN A 85 10.05 30.13 42.04
CA GLN A 85 8.88 30.22 42.90
C GLN A 85 8.06 28.90 42.88
N ILE A 86 7.89 28.27 41.71
CA ILE A 86 7.26 26.96 41.61
C ILE A 86 8.03 25.92 42.45
N LEU A 87 9.34 25.89 42.31
CA LEU A 87 10.20 24.96 43.06
C LEU A 87 10.17 25.21 44.59
N ARG A 88 9.93 26.46 45.02
CA ARG A 88 9.75 26.79 46.44
C ARG A 88 8.38 26.42 47.00
N GLY A 89 7.50 25.82 46.20
CA GLY A 89 6.20 25.36 46.66
C GLY A 89 5.03 26.31 46.42
N GLU A 90 5.23 27.34 45.60
CA GLU A 90 4.17 28.27 45.21
C GLU A 90 3.35 27.63 44.05
N ALA A 91 2.40 26.75 44.38
CA ALA A 91 1.61 25.95 43.45
C ALA A 91 0.83 26.77 42.41
N ASP A 92 0.49 28.01 42.72
CA ASP A 92 -0.29 28.90 41.86
C ASP A 92 0.43 29.18 40.52
N TYR A 93 1.75 29.24 40.52
CA TYR A 93 2.53 29.47 39.29
C TYR A 93 2.53 28.29 38.33
N LEU A 94 2.55 27.06 38.81
CA LEU A 94 2.42 25.89 37.96
C LEU A 94 1.02 25.84 37.31
N TYR A 95 0.00 26.16 38.11
CA TYR A 95 -1.37 26.26 37.60
C TYR A 95 -1.49 27.32 36.51
N GLU A 96 -0.95 28.52 36.70
CA GLU A 96 -0.94 29.58 35.70
C GLU A 96 -0.21 29.16 34.43
N LEU A 97 0.93 28.48 34.54
CA LEU A 97 1.67 27.92 33.40
C LEU A 97 0.83 26.94 32.62
N VAL A 98 0.20 25.97 33.30
CA VAL A 98 -0.66 24.98 32.67
C VAL A 98 -1.84 25.62 31.95
N MET A 99 -2.53 26.56 32.58
CA MET A 99 -3.66 27.26 32.01
C MET A 99 -3.29 28.08 30.77
N GLN A 100 -2.10 28.68 30.75
CA GLN A 100 -1.58 29.43 29.60
C GLN A 100 -1.21 28.47 28.43
N LEU A 101 -0.57 27.34 28.73
CA LEU A 101 -0.26 26.32 27.76
C LEU A 101 -1.55 25.68 27.16
N ALA A 102 -2.53 25.39 28.02
CA ALA A 102 -3.81 24.87 27.61
C ALA A 102 -4.60 25.85 26.71
N ALA A 103 -4.46 27.16 26.94
CA ALA A 103 -5.08 28.18 26.09
C ALA A 103 -4.47 28.21 24.66
N VAL A 104 -3.23 27.79 24.50
CA VAL A 104 -2.53 27.75 23.20
C VAL A 104 -2.65 26.37 22.52
N SER A 105 -2.79 25.31 23.31
CA SER A 105 -2.91 23.94 22.79
C SER A 105 -4.11 23.23 23.40
N THR A 106 -5.12 22.97 22.61
CA THR A 106 -6.33 22.22 23.01
C THR A 106 -6.05 20.72 23.26
N GLN A 107 -4.88 20.25 22.91
CA GLN A 107 -4.46 18.84 23.03
C GLN A 107 -3.42 18.65 24.14
N LEU A 108 -3.21 19.68 24.95
CA LEU A 108 -2.34 19.58 26.14
C LEU A 108 -2.98 18.62 27.15
N GLU A 109 -2.28 17.58 27.51
CA GLU A 109 -2.71 16.68 28.59
C GLU A 109 -2.01 17.01 29.91
N TYR A 110 -0.72 17.39 29.83
CA TYR A 110 0.08 17.39 30.99
C TYR A 110 1.30 18.32 30.87
N VAL A 111 1.69 18.94 32.00
CA VAL A 111 2.94 19.68 32.15
C VAL A 111 3.64 19.22 33.43
N GLY A 112 4.91 18.89 33.33
CA GLY A 112 5.76 18.51 34.45
C GLY A 112 7.04 19.32 34.52
N ILE A 113 7.57 19.41 35.69
CA ILE A 113 8.87 20.01 35.97
C ILE A 113 9.78 18.91 36.49
N ILE A 114 10.92 18.76 35.85
CA ILE A 114 11.94 17.77 36.17
C ILE A 114 13.20 18.50 36.55
N ALA A 115 13.73 18.21 37.73
CA ALA A 115 14.99 18.74 38.21
C ALA A 115 15.88 17.58 38.65
N ASP A 116 17.15 17.59 38.22
CA ASP A 116 18.16 16.58 38.55
C ASP A 116 17.68 15.11 38.30
N GLY A 117 16.89 14.95 37.25
CA GLY A 117 16.35 13.65 36.83
C GLY A 117 15.08 13.17 37.54
N GLU A 118 14.58 13.91 38.53
CA GLU A 118 13.34 13.61 39.25
C GLU A 118 12.21 14.57 38.87
N VAL A 119 10.97 14.06 38.83
CA VAL A 119 9.79 14.89 38.60
C VAL A 119 9.45 15.62 39.93
N GLU A 120 9.71 16.91 39.97
CA GLU A 120 9.44 17.74 41.15
C GLU A 120 7.96 18.08 41.28
N LYS A 121 7.33 18.45 40.20
CA LYS A 121 5.92 18.83 40.15
C LYS A 121 5.30 18.51 38.82
N SER A 122 4.01 18.28 38.86
CA SER A 122 3.27 17.87 37.68
C SER A 122 1.79 18.20 37.78
N MET A 123 1.17 18.56 36.63
CA MET A 123 -0.24 18.96 36.60
C MET A 123 -0.86 18.62 35.26
N THR A 124 -2.10 18.14 35.31
CA THR A 124 -2.91 17.93 34.07
C THR A 124 -3.37 19.27 33.50
N SER A 125 -3.86 19.23 32.25
CA SER A 125 -4.51 20.39 31.61
C SER A 125 -5.74 20.90 32.38
N ALA A 126 -6.35 20.05 33.20
CA ALA A 126 -7.45 20.44 34.08
C ALA A 126 -7.00 21.07 35.43
N GLY A 127 -5.69 21.22 35.65
CA GLY A 127 -5.13 21.80 36.89
C GLY A 127 -5.10 20.84 38.08
N THR A 128 -5.12 19.53 37.84
CA THR A 128 -5.01 18.50 38.90
C THR A 128 -3.57 18.02 38.99
N GLU A 129 -3.02 17.99 40.17
CA GLU A 129 -1.72 17.37 40.43
C GLU A 129 -1.76 15.87 40.12
N VAL A 130 -0.70 15.36 39.47
CA VAL A 130 -0.54 13.95 39.08
C VAL A 130 0.62 13.35 39.85
N ASP A 131 0.53 12.05 40.15
CA ASP A 131 1.63 11.31 40.76
C ASP A 131 2.85 11.31 39.83
N PRO A 132 4.01 11.80 40.29
CA PRO A 132 5.24 11.76 39.48
C PRO A 132 5.60 10.40 38.89
N GLY A 133 5.21 9.31 39.55
CA GLY A 133 5.48 7.94 39.08
C GLY A 133 4.75 7.54 37.80
N GLU A 134 3.74 8.30 37.39
CA GLU A 134 2.98 8.02 36.13
C GLU A 134 3.64 8.64 34.89
N LEU A 135 4.71 9.40 35.05
CA LEU A 135 5.32 10.15 33.97
C LEU A 135 6.54 9.47 33.36
N PRO A 136 6.80 9.72 32.09
CA PRO A 136 7.98 9.20 31.44
C PRO A 136 9.25 9.83 32.04
N ALA A 137 10.23 8.98 32.30
CA ALA A 137 11.57 9.43 32.64
C ALA A 137 12.23 10.15 31.46
N LEU A 138 13.17 11.04 31.75
CA LEU A 138 13.98 11.68 30.70
C LEU A 138 14.64 10.64 29.80
N PRO A 139 14.50 10.73 28.49
CA PRO A 139 15.10 9.76 27.58
C PRO A 139 16.62 9.88 27.59
N ALA A 140 17.30 8.73 27.48
CA ALA A 140 18.77 8.69 27.41
C ALA A 140 19.33 9.35 26.14
N GLN A 141 18.53 9.47 25.10
CA GLN A 141 18.87 10.15 23.85
C GLN A 141 17.62 10.86 23.29
N GLY A 142 17.82 12.10 22.83
CA GLY A 142 16.74 12.92 22.29
C GLY A 142 16.03 13.73 23.38
N ASP A 143 15.02 14.45 22.98
CA ASP A 143 14.26 15.38 23.80
C ASP A 143 12.75 15.07 23.81
N TYR A 144 12.35 13.90 23.30
CA TYR A 144 10.95 13.46 23.34
C TYR A 144 10.82 11.94 23.48
N VAL A 145 9.66 11.51 23.94
CA VAL A 145 9.23 10.12 24.04
C VAL A 145 7.79 10.02 23.53
N VAL A 146 7.49 8.94 22.80
CA VAL A 146 6.12 8.58 22.43
C VAL A 146 5.63 7.52 23.41
N LEU A 147 4.42 7.72 23.94
CA LEU A 147 3.78 6.82 24.90
C LEU A 147 2.50 6.26 24.28
N ASP A 148 2.29 4.96 24.44
CA ASP A 148 1.08 4.26 24.00
C ASP A 148 -0.05 4.34 25.05
N SER A 149 0.27 4.85 26.24
CA SER A 149 -0.69 5.05 27.32
C SER A 149 -0.20 6.12 28.30
N LEU A 150 -1.14 6.85 28.92
CA LEU A 150 -0.89 7.82 29.96
C LEU A 150 -2.04 7.80 30.97
N GLY A 151 -1.72 7.72 32.28
CA GLY A 151 -2.74 7.70 33.35
C GLY A 151 -3.79 6.59 33.21
N GLY A 152 -3.41 5.43 32.64
CA GLY A 152 -4.32 4.30 32.39
C GLY A 152 -5.21 4.45 31.15
N GLN A 153 -5.06 5.50 30.37
CA GLN A 153 -5.72 5.68 29.07
C GLN A 153 -4.78 5.22 27.96
N GLU A 154 -5.27 4.33 27.07
CA GLU A 154 -4.56 3.96 25.84
C GLU A 154 -4.70 5.09 24.82
N GLY A 155 -3.59 5.45 24.17
CA GLY A 155 -3.58 6.54 23.20
C GLY A 155 -2.19 6.78 22.64
N TYR A 156 -2.06 7.84 21.86
CA TYR A 156 -0.80 8.26 21.27
C TYR A 156 -0.40 9.61 21.88
N PHE A 157 0.45 9.55 22.92
CA PHE A 157 0.89 10.72 23.64
C PHE A 157 2.33 11.06 23.27
N VAL A 158 2.59 12.34 23.01
CA VAL A 158 3.93 12.85 22.70
C VAL A 158 4.41 13.67 23.87
N SER A 159 5.42 13.16 24.54
CA SER A 159 6.09 13.81 25.68
C SER A 159 7.38 14.47 25.22
N VAL A 160 7.47 15.79 25.33
CA VAL A 160 8.65 16.56 24.91
C VAL A 160 9.30 17.19 26.15
N PHE A 161 10.61 17.05 26.26
CA PHE A 161 11.42 17.57 27.32
C PHE A 161 12.17 18.81 26.84
N TYR A 162 11.83 19.95 27.39
CA TYR A 162 12.45 21.22 27.04
C TYR A 162 13.45 21.64 28.14
N PRO A 163 14.77 21.71 27.83
CA PRO A 163 15.77 22.09 28.80
C PRO A 163 15.70 23.58 29.09
N ILE A 164 15.80 23.94 30.38
CA ILE A 164 15.89 25.32 30.84
C ILE A 164 17.18 25.48 31.65
N ASP A 165 17.98 26.48 31.30
CA ASP A 165 19.22 26.79 32.01
C ASP A 165 18.92 27.49 33.36
N LEU A 166 18.99 26.74 34.43
CA LEU A 166 18.86 27.21 35.81
C LEU A 166 20.15 27.01 36.62
N GLY A 167 21.32 26.93 36.01
CA GLY A 167 22.60 26.76 36.69
C GLY A 167 22.85 27.81 37.75
N ASN A 168 22.33 29.05 37.61
CA ASN A 168 22.41 30.12 38.62
C ASN A 168 21.58 29.84 39.88
N TYR A 169 20.66 28.86 39.86
CA TYR A 169 19.82 28.46 40.98
C TYR A 169 20.24 27.13 41.59
N GLY A 170 21.36 26.54 41.12
CA GLY A 170 21.93 25.34 41.70
C GLY A 170 21.37 24.03 41.13
N PHE A 171 20.71 24.09 40.00
CA PHE A 171 20.26 22.91 39.26
C PHE A 171 21.20 22.62 38.10
N ASP A 172 21.73 21.41 38.04
CA ASP A 172 22.59 20.98 36.94
C ASP A 172 21.76 20.59 35.69
N GLU A 173 20.61 19.97 35.92
CA GLU A 173 19.68 19.58 34.86
C GLU A 173 18.24 19.98 35.21
N PHE A 174 17.63 20.79 34.37
CA PHE A 174 16.25 21.23 34.54
C PHE A 174 15.48 21.19 33.24
N TYR A 175 14.32 20.53 33.27
CA TYR A 175 13.46 20.37 32.10
C TYR A 175 12.02 20.71 32.44
N VAL A 176 11.31 21.27 31.44
CA VAL A 176 9.85 21.27 31.41
C VAL A 176 9.41 20.16 30.49
N ASN A 177 8.64 19.23 31.01
CA ASN A 177 8.02 18.16 30.27
C ASN A 177 6.60 18.57 29.86
N ILE A 178 6.31 18.52 28.56
CA ILE A 178 5.00 18.85 27.99
C ILE A 178 4.48 17.62 27.28
N ILE A 179 3.33 17.11 27.70
CA ILE A 179 2.67 15.96 27.06
C ILE A 179 1.41 16.42 26.35
N VAL A 180 1.30 16.05 25.08
CA VAL A 180 0.12 16.30 24.24
C VAL A 180 -0.49 15.00 23.77
N ASP A 181 -1.82 14.94 23.73
CA ASP A 181 -2.56 13.83 23.15
C ASP A 181 -2.65 14.02 21.62
N ARG A 182 -2.22 13.01 20.89
CA ARG A 182 -2.30 12.92 19.43
C ARG A 182 -3.11 11.73 18.95
N THR A 183 -3.85 11.10 19.85
CA THR A 183 -4.63 9.89 19.56
C THR A 183 -5.60 10.11 18.42
N GLU A 184 -6.35 11.20 18.45
CA GLU A 184 -7.32 11.53 17.42
C GLU A 184 -6.66 11.81 16.08
N ASP A 185 -5.59 12.61 16.05
CA ASP A 185 -4.86 12.92 14.82
C ASP A 185 -4.29 11.63 14.17
N MET A 186 -3.75 10.72 15.00
CA MET A 186 -3.21 9.45 14.51
C MET A 186 -4.29 8.52 14.01
N ARG A 187 -5.46 8.51 14.66
CA ARG A 187 -6.64 7.76 14.23
C ARG A 187 -7.19 8.31 12.92
N GLU A 188 -7.33 9.62 12.78
CA GLU A 188 -7.80 10.25 11.53
C GLU A 188 -6.88 9.94 10.35
N ILE A 189 -5.56 9.99 10.55
CA ILE A 189 -4.58 9.60 9.53
C ILE A 189 -4.83 8.14 9.10
N GLU A 190 -4.94 7.24 10.06
CA GLU A 190 -5.12 5.82 9.78
C GLU A 190 -6.45 5.55 9.06
N GLU A 191 -7.56 6.07 9.56
CA GLU A 191 -8.89 5.93 8.96
C GLU A 191 -8.91 6.48 7.53
N TYR A 192 -8.36 7.67 7.30
CA TYR A 192 -8.29 8.28 5.96
C TYR A 192 -7.58 7.38 4.94
N PHE A 193 -6.40 6.87 5.27
CA PHE A 193 -5.63 6.04 4.34
C PHE A 193 -6.22 4.64 4.20
N VAL A 194 -6.82 4.08 5.25
CA VAL A 194 -7.53 2.79 5.20
C VAL A 194 -8.75 2.88 4.29
N ASP A 195 -9.54 3.94 4.41
CA ASP A 195 -10.71 4.16 3.56
C ASP A 195 -10.32 4.37 2.10
N GLN A 196 -9.28 5.18 1.84
CA GLN A 196 -8.75 5.37 0.50
C GLN A 196 -8.23 4.05 -0.10
N ARG A 197 -7.53 3.24 0.69
CA ARG A 197 -7.07 1.91 0.28
C ARG A 197 -8.23 1.00 -0.09
N ASN A 198 -9.26 0.95 0.75
CA ASN A 198 -10.43 0.10 0.54
C ASN A 198 -11.20 0.50 -0.74
N ASP A 199 -11.36 1.80 -0.99
CA ASP A 199 -11.96 2.31 -2.23
C ASP A 199 -11.13 1.94 -3.46
N LEU A 200 -9.81 2.10 -3.40
CA LEU A 200 -8.90 1.68 -4.48
C LEU A 200 -8.97 0.17 -4.74
N ILE A 201 -8.93 -0.65 -3.70
CA ILE A 201 -9.04 -2.12 -3.82
C ILE A 201 -10.39 -2.50 -4.45
N LEU A 202 -11.48 -1.86 -4.05
CA LEU A 202 -12.81 -2.10 -4.62
C LEU A 202 -12.83 -1.76 -6.11
N ARG A 203 -12.36 -0.58 -6.50
CA ARG A 203 -12.28 -0.16 -7.90
C ARG A 203 -11.38 -1.09 -8.72
N MET A 204 -10.21 -1.43 -8.21
CA MET A 204 -9.30 -2.38 -8.87
C MET A 204 -9.92 -3.76 -9.01
N SER A 205 -10.67 -4.24 -8.03
CA SER A 205 -11.37 -5.53 -8.08
C SER A 205 -12.43 -5.56 -9.20
N ILE A 206 -13.20 -4.48 -9.36
CA ILE A 206 -14.18 -4.36 -10.44
C ILE A 206 -13.49 -4.35 -11.81
N VAL A 207 -12.47 -3.48 -11.99
CA VAL A 207 -11.72 -3.39 -13.25
C VAL A 207 -11.04 -4.72 -13.58
N SER A 208 -10.46 -5.38 -12.59
CA SER A 208 -9.82 -6.68 -12.73
C SER A 208 -10.81 -7.77 -13.12
N GLY A 209 -12.00 -7.78 -12.51
CA GLY A 209 -13.07 -8.71 -12.90
C GLY A 209 -13.48 -8.55 -14.37
N ILE A 210 -13.64 -7.31 -14.82
CA ILE A 210 -13.94 -7.00 -16.22
C ILE A 210 -12.77 -7.45 -17.13
N ALA A 211 -11.53 -7.16 -16.76
CA ALA A 211 -10.35 -7.56 -17.54
C ALA A 211 -10.22 -9.09 -17.67
N VAL A 212 -10.48 -9.84 -16.61
CA VAL A 212 -10.52 -11.31 -16.64
C VAL A 212 -11.60 -11.81 -17.59
N LEU A 213 -12.83 -11.28 -17.51
CA LEU A 213 -13.94 -11.66 -18.39
C LEU A 213 -13.63 -11.36 -19.86
N LEU A 214 -13.08 -10.17 -20.15
CA LEU A 214 -12.68 -9.80 -21.51
C LEU A 214 -11.56 -10.71 -22.03
N THR A 215 -10.57 -11.03 -21.21
CA THR A 215 -9.48 -11.93 -21.57
C THR A 215 -10.00 -13.32 -21.92
N LEU A 216 -10.91 -13.88 -21.12
CA LEU A 216 -11.55 -15.16 -21.38
C LEU A 216 -12.35 -15.14 -22.70
N LEU A 217 -13.12 -14.08 -22.92
CA LEU A 217 -13.94 -13.92 -24.13
C LEU A 217 -13.07 -13.81 -25.37
N LEU A 218 -12.07 -12.93 -25.37
CA LEU A 218 -11.15 -12.71 -26.48
C LEU A 218 -10.33 -13.98 -26.79
N THR A 219 -9.82 -14.64 -25.74
CA THR A 219 -9.06 -15.88 -25.91
C THR A 219 -9.94 -16.97 -26.52
N THR A 220 -11.18 -17.13 -26.05
CA THR A 220 -12.10 -18.14 -26.55
C THR A 220 -12.49 -17.88 -28.02
N ILE A 221 -12.85 -16.63 -28.36
CA ILE A 221 -13.20 -16.24 -29.73
C ILE A 221 -11.98 -16.34 -30.64
N GLY A 222 -10.86 -15.80 -30.24
CA GLY A 222 -9.61 -15.81 -31.01
C GLY A 222 -9.14 -17.23 -31.32
N LEU A 223 -9.11 -18.11 -30.32
CA LEU A 223 -8.75 -19.51 -30.49
C LEU A 223 -9.74 -20.25 -31.38
N ARG A 224 -11.05 -19.98 -31.23
CA ARG A 224 -12.09 -20.59 -32.07
C ARG A 224 -11.95 -20.17 -33.55
N TYR A 225 -11.71 -18.86 -33.79
CA TYR A 225 -11.46 -18.33 -35.12
C TYR A 225 -10.18 -18.90 -35.72
N PHE A 226 -9.08 -18.92 -34.98
CA PHE A 226 -7.80 -19.45 -35.43
C PHE A 226 -7.92 -20.95 -35.78
N THR A 227 -8.52 -21.73 -34.88
CA THR A 227 -8.71 -23.17 -35.11
C THR A 227 -9.54 -23.44 -36.33
N ARG A 228 -10.64 -22.69 -36.54
CA ARG A 228 -11.48 -22.85 -37.71
C ARG A 228 -10.71 -22.53 -38.99
N LYS A 229 -10.16 -21.30 -39.08
CA LYS A 229 -9.53 -20.78 -40.29
C LYS A 229 -8.25 -21.53 -40.70
N TYR A 230 -7.40 -21.88 -39.75
CA TYR A 230 -6.07 -22.41 -40.02
C TYR A 230 -5.95 -23.93 -39.83
N VAL A 231 -6.96 -24.58 -39.27
CA VAL A 231 -6.91 -26.01 -39.01
C VAL A 231 -8.10 -26.73 -39.64
N MET A 232 -9.33 -26.30 -39.34
CA MET A 232 -10.51 -27.04 -39.77
C MET A 232 -10.83 -26.83 -41.24
N ASP A 233 -10.88 -25.57 -41.69
CA ASP A 233 -11.22 -25.25 -43.10
C ASP A 233 -10.22 -25.93 -44.08
N PRO A 234 -8.89 -25.86 -43.90
CA PRO A 234 -7.95 -26.59 -44.76
C PRO A 234 -8.08 -28.10 -44.66
N LEU A 235 -8.40 -28.66 -43.50
CA LEU A 235 -8.61 -30.11 -43.37
C LEU A 235 -9.90 -30.59 -44.05
N GLU A 236 -10.97 -29.82 -43.94
CA GLU A 236 -12.24 -30.10 -44.62
C GLU A 236 -12.05 -30.07 -46.16
N GLU A 237 -11.29 -29.11 -46.67
CA GLU A 237 -10.96 -28.98 -48.05
C GLU A 237 -10.13 -30.19 -48.56
N LEU A 238 -9.09 -30.56 -47.79
CA LEU A 238 -8.29 -31.78 -48.13
C LEU A 238 -9.12 -33.06 -48.06
N ASN A 239 -10.04 -33.17 -47.11
CA ASN A 239 -10.93 -34.34 -47.04
C ASN A 239 -11.89 -34.39 -48.20
N ARG A 240 -12.48 -33.24 -48.60
CA ARG A 240 -13.32 -33.15 -49.80
C ARG A 240 -12.55 -33.56 -51.06
N MET A 241 -11.33 -33.04 -51.26
CA MET A 241 -10.48 -33.43 -52.38
C MET A 241 -10.17 -34.93 -52.36
N ALA A 242 -9.93 -35.51 -51.19
CA ALA A 242 -9.68 -36.95 -51.08
C ALA A 242 -10.91 -37.79 -51.47
N GLU A 243 -12.11 -37.37 -51.06
CA GLU A 243 -13.36 -38.03 -51.44
C GLU A 243 -13.61 -37.92 -52.95
N GLU A 244 -13.47 -36.73 -53.55
CA GLU A 244 -13.63 -36.50 -55.01
C GLU A 244 -12.61 -37.30 -55.82
N ILE A 245 -11.37 -37.47 -55.34
CA ILE A 245 -10.36 -38.32 -55.97
C ILE A 245 -10.77 -39.79 -55.88
N ALA A 246 -11.26 -40.26 -54.74
CA ALA A 246 -11.69 -41.64 -54.54
C ALA A 246 -12.90 -42.01 -55.41
N ASP A 247 -13.81 -41.06 -55.60
CA ASP A 247 -15.00 -41.24 -56.42
C ASP A 247 -14.73 -41.04 -57.94
N GLY A 248 -13.49 -40.67 -58.33
CA GLY A 248 -13.13 -40.43 -59.75
C GLY A 248 -13.70 -39.13 -60.30
N THR A 249 -14.30 -38.29 -59.52
CA THR A 249 -14.96 -37.02 -59.88
C THR A 249 -14.07 -35.78 -59.87
N PHE A 250 -12.82 -35.88 -59.35
CA PHE A 250 -11.90 -34.78 -59.28
C PHE A 250 -11.18 -34.46 -60.57
N GLU A 251 -11.65 -33.43 -61.32
CA GLU A 251 -11.10 -33.01 -62.59
C GLU A 251 -9.85 -32.12 -62.52
N GLY A 252 -9.64 -31.43 -61.41
CA GLY A 252 -8.52 -30.49 -61.17
C GLY A 252 -7.19 -31.20 -60.89
N ALA A 253 -6.09 -30.44 -60.84
CA ALA A 253 -4.83 -30.90 -60.30
C ALA A 253 -4.72 -30.48 -58.86
N VAL A 254 -4.33 -31.39 -58.00
CA VAL A 254 -4.05 -31.00 -56.57
C VAL A 254 -2.80 -30.11 -56.53
N GLU A 255 -2.96 -28.85 -56.18
CA GLU A 255 -1.84 -27.95 -55.96
C GLU A 255 -1.22 -28.24 -54.60
N VAL A 256 0.11 -28.33 -54.58
CA VAL A 256 0.89 -28.49 -53.33
C VAL A 256 1.53 -27.17 -52.98
N ASP A 257 1.00 -26.53 -51.96
CA ASP A 257 1.62 -25.34 -51.39
C ASP A 257 2.74 -25.79 -50.42
N ALA A 258 3.99 -25.59 -50.84
CA ALA A 258 5.17 -26.04 -50.09
C ALA A 258 5.29 -25.36 -48.72
N ASP A 259 4.71 -24.16 -48.56
CA ASP A 259 4.75 -23.39 -47.32
C ASP A 259 3.57 -23.74 -46.37
N SER A 260 2.64 -24.56 -46.84
CA SER A 260 1.48 -25.01 -46.08
C SER A 260 1.89 -26.07 -45.04
N ALA A 261 1.34 -25.95 -43.81
CA ALA A 261 1.47 -27.01 -42.79
C ALA A 261 0.91 -28.36 -43.26
N TYR A 262 0.14 -28.38 -44.35
CA TYR A 262 -0.51 -29.56 -44.95
C TYR A 262 0.15 -30.02 -46.26
N ALA A 263 1.31 -29.43 -46.59
CA ALA A 263 2.04 -29.76 -47.84
C ALA A 263 2.25 -31.27 -48.05
N ALA A 264 2.57 -32.02 -46.99
CA ALA A 264 2.73 -33.49 -47.06
C ALA A 264 1.44 -34.21 -47.38
N LEU A 265 0.28 -33.76 -46.89
CA LEU A 265 -1.03 -34.34 -47.18
C LEU A 265 -1.48 -33.99 -48.62
N GLN A 266 -1.27 -32.77 -49.06
CA GLN A 266 -1.50 -32.33 -50.42
C GLN A 266 -0.63 -33.16 -51.39
N GLY A 267 0.65 -33.41 -51.06
CA GLY A 267 1.55 -34.25 -51.85
C GLY A 267 1.07 -35.72 -51.98
N LEU A 268 0.54 -36.28 -50.89
CA LEU A 268 -0.06 -37.62 -50.91
C LEU A 268 -1.31 -37.68 -51.76
N LEU A 269 -2.20 -36.70 -51.67
CA LEU A 269 -3.41 -36.64 -52.51
C LEU A 269 -3.07 -36.49 -53.98
N ARG A 270 -2.09 -35.64 -54.31
CA ARG A 270 -1.58 -35.50 -55.69
C ARG A 270 -1.03 -36.80 -56.23
N SER A 271 -0.25 -37.53 -55.42
CA SER A 271 0.30 -38.85 -55.84
C SER A 271 -0.80 -39.86 -56.04
N GLY A 272 -1.80 -39.91 -55.17
CA GLY A 272 -3.00 -40.78 -55.34
C GLY A 272 -3.78 -40.49 -56.63
N GLN A 273 -4.01 -39.17 -56.87
CA GLN A 273 -4.70 -38.73 -58.11
C GLN A 273 -3.93 -39.18 -59.38
N LEU A 274 -2.61 -39.03 -59.39
CA LEU A 274 -1.79 -39.44 -60.56
C LEU A 274 -1.84 -40.95 -60.79
N ILE A 275 -1.86 -41.75 -59.71
CA ILE A 275 -1.96 -43.21 -59.79
C ILE A 275 -3.33 -43.59 -60.39
N LEU A 276 -4.42 -43.02 -59.87
CA LEU A 276 -5.78 -43.34 -60.42
C LEU A 276 -5.95 -42.96 -61.89
N ARG A 277 -5.46 -41.73 -62.25
CA ARG A 277 -5.49 -41.32 -63.70
C ARG A 277 -4.69 -42.25 -64.59
N LYS A 278 -3.56 -42.78 -64.11
CA LYS A 278 -2.76 -43.73 -64.85
C LYS A 278 -3.50 -45.11 -65.06
N MET A 279 -4.13 -45.56 -63.94
CA MET A 279 -4.91 -46.79 -63.99
C MET A 279 -6.11 -46.68 -64.97
N ASP A 280 -6.78 -45.54 -65.05
CA ASP A 280 -7.88 -45.27 -65.92
C ASP A 280 -7.43 -45.24 -67.41
N SER A 281 -6.26 -44.65 -67.67
CA SER A 281 -5.68 -44.64 -69.05
C SER A 281 -5.13 -45.98 -69.49
N ASP A 282 -4.84 -46.90 -68.60
CA ASP A 282 -4.35 -48.27 -68.93
C ASP A 282 -5.51 -49.25 -69.14
N ILE A 283 -6.77 -48.86 -68.91
CA ILE A 283 -7.99 -49.63 -69.05
C ILE A 283 -8.72 -49.30 -70.38
N GLU A 284 -8.50 -48.13 -70.99
CA GLU A 284 -8.97 -47.75 -72.35
C GLU A 284 -8.03 -48.31 -73.41
#